data_dd2f38173b111346a9702174c818bf7b
#
_entry.id   dd2f38173b111346a9702174c818bf7b
#
_cell.length_a   1.000
_cell.length_b   1.000
_cell.length_c   1.000
_cell.angle_alpha   90.00
_cell.angle_beta   90.00
_cell.angle_gamma   90.00
#
_symmetry.space_group_name_H-M   'P 1'
#
loop_
_entity.id
_entity.type
_entity.pdbx_description
1 polymer ?
#
loop_
_entity_poly.entity_id
_entity_poly.type
_entity_poly.pdbx_seq_one_letter_code
_entity_poly.pdbx_strand_id
1 'polypeptide(L)' 'MDIPKLCYLIMTKEEIKVFIEALELCMDTIEYKMSLTGFDGCDNRYYLELCSEYDKYETMLTKIKTVMNNKNE' A
#
# COMPACT_ATOMS: atom_id res chain seq x y z
N MET A 1 7.97 -7.09 -5.38
CA MET A 1 9.30 -6.49 -5.17
C MET A 1 9.44 -6.01 -3.75
N ASP A 2 10.50 -6.42 -3.09
CA ASP A 2 10.74 -6.01 -1.71
C ASP A 2 11.52 -4.71 -1.68
N ILE A 3 11.08 -3.82 -0.78
CA ILE A 3 11.82 -2.59 -0.56
C ILE A 3 13.05 -2.93 0.28
N PRO A 4 14.24 -2.54 -0.15
CA PRO A 4 15.46 -2.86 0.61
C PRO A 4 15.39 -2.29 2.03
N LYS A 5 15.87 -3.05 2.98
CA LYS A 5 15.90 -2.60 4.37
C LYS A 5 16.68 -1.30 4.53
N LEU A 6 17.68 -1.12 3.70
CA LEU A 6 18.52 0.09 3.76
C LEU A 6 17.69 1.34 3.56
N CYS A 7 16.67 1.28 2.69
CA CYS A 7 15.82 2.43 2.45
C CYS A 7 15.08 2.86 3.71
N TYR A 8 14.64 1.89 4.51
CA TYR A 8 13.96 2.21 5.77
C TYR A 8 14.89 2.87 6.76
N LEU A 9 16.14 2.46 6.77
CA LEU A 9 17.10 2.97 7.74
C LEU A 9 17.50 4.41 7.48
N ILE A 10 17.48 4.82 6.22
CA ILE A 10 17.91 6.18 5.85
C ILE A 10 16.73 7.17 5.79
N MET A 11 15.52 6.70 5.92
CA MET A 11 14.35 7.59 5.91
C MET A 11 14.07 8.14 7.30
N THR A 12 13.71 9.41 7.36
CA THR A 12 13.27 10.01 8.61
C THR A 12 11.84 9.56 8.93
N LYS A 13 11.41 9.78 10.18
CA LYS A 13 10.04 9.46 10.56
C LYS A 13 9.02 10.23 9.73
N GLU A 14 9.33 11.48 9.41
CA GLU A 14 8.43 12.30 8.61
C GLU A 14 8.33 11.77 7.19
N GLU A 15 9.44 11.35 6.61
CA GLU A 15 9.45 10.76 5.28
C GLU A 15 8.65 9.47 5.25
N ILE A 16 8.78 8.66 6.29
CA ILE A 16 8.02 7.43 6.39
C ILE A 16 6.52 7.72 6.49
N LYS A 17 6.15 8.74 7.24
CA LYS A 17 4.74 9.14 7.34
C LYS A 17 4.17 9.54 6.00
N VAL A 18 4.92 10.33 5.23
CA VAL A 18 4.48 10.74 3.90
C VAL A 18 4.32 9.53 3.00
N PHE A 19 5.24 8.59 3.10
CA PHE A 19 5.16 7.37 2.30
C PHE A 19 3.92 6.56 2.66
N ILE A 20 3.63 6.45 3.97
CA ILE A 20 2.44 5.74 4.43
C ILE A 20 1.17 6.39 3.89
N GLU A 21 1.10 7.72 3.95
CA GLU A 21 -0.06 8.44 3.43
C GLU A 21 -0.23 8.21 1.94
N ALA A 22 0.87 8.20 1.19
CA ALA A 22 0.81 7.94 -0.24
C ALA A 22 0.30 6.54 -0.53
N LEU A 23 0.75 5.55 0.23
CA LEU A 23 0.28 4.18 0.07
C LEU A 23 -1.21 4.07 0.39
N GLU A 24 -1.64 4.73 1.46
CA GLU A 24 -3.05 4.70 1.83
C GLU A 24 -3.92 5.34 0.76
N LEU A 25 -3.43 6.41 0.16
CA LEU A 25 -4.15 7.07 -0.92
C LEU A 25 -4.28 6.15 -2.13
N CYS A 26 -3.21 5.44 -2.47
CA CYS A 26 -3.24 4.48 -3.56
C CYS A 26 -4.24 3.36 -3.27
N MET A 27 -4.27 2.89 -2.03
CA MET A 27 -5.21 1.84 -1.64
C MET A 27 -6.65 2.32 -1.75
N ASP A 28 -6.92 3.56 -1.32
CA ASP A 28 -8.24 4.14 -1.43
C ASP A 28 -8.68 4.22 -2.89
N THR A 29 -7.77 4.62 -3.77
CA THR A 29 -8.05 4.69 -5.20
C THR A 29 -8.40 3.32 -5.76
N ILE A 30 -7.65 2.31 -5.35
CA ILE A 30 -7.90 0.94 -5.78
C ILE A 30 -9.25 0.46 -5.28
N GLU A 31 -9.57 0.73 -4.02
CA GLU A 31 -10.86 0.36 -3.46
C GLU A 31 -12.00 0.99 -4.24
N TYR A 32 -11.84 2.25 -4.62
CA TYR A 32 -12.85 2.94 -5.41
C TYR A 32 -13.05 2.25 -6.75
N LYS A 33 -11.96 1.91 -7.42
CA LYS A 33 -12.03 1.20 -8.70
C LYS A 33 -12.67 -0.17 -8.56
N MET A 34 -12.34 -0.88 -7.49
CA MET A 34 -12.91 -2.19 -7.21
C MET A 34 -14.42 -2.09 -7.01
N SER A 35 -14.85 -1.05 -6.31
CA SER A 35 -16.26 -0.81 -6.07
C SER A 35 -17.02 -0.61 -7.37
N LEU A 36 -16.45 0.18 -8.27
CA LEU A 36 -17.09 0.42 -9.56
C LEU A 36 -17.14 -0.84 -10.41
N THR A 37 -16.03 -1.57 -10.44
CA THR A 37 -15.91 -2.77 -11.26
C THR A 37 -16.84 -3.87 -10.78
N GLY A 38 -16.85 -4.11 -9.47
CA GLY A 38 -17.71 -5.14 -8.90
C GLY A 38 -19.18 -4.83 -9.07
N PHE A 39 -19.51 -3.55 -9.03
CA PHE A 39 -20.89 -3.11 -9.16
C PHE A 39 -21.44 -3.41 -10.56
N ASP A 40 -20.62 -3.17 -11.57
CA ASP A 40 -21.05 -3.36 -12.96
C ASP A 40 -21.02 -4.82 -13.40
N GLY A 41 -20.49 -5.70 -12.56
CA GLY A 41 -20.36 -7.10 -12.94
C GLY A 41 -19.43 -7.29 -14.12
N CYS A 42 -18.49 -6.37 -14.28
CA CYS A 42 -17.59 -6.38 -15.41
C CYS A 42 -16.46 -7.38 -15.25
N ASP A 43 -15.45 -7.21 -16.04
CA ASP A 43 -14.31 -8.11 -16.18
C ASP A 43 -13.72 -8.54 -14.84
N ASN A 44 -13.89 -9.80 -14.50
CA ASN A 44 -13.33 -10.37 -13.27
C ASN A 44 -11.80 -10.28 -13.24
N ARG A 45 -11.18 -10.33 -14.41
CA ARG A 45 -9.73 -10.25 -14.51
C ARG A 45 -9.23 -8.91 -13.99
N TYR A 46 -9.88 -7.83 -14.39
CA TYR A 46 -9.50 -6.51 -13.94
C TYR A 46 -9.67 -6.38 -12.41
N TYR A 47 -10.78 -6.91 -11.91
CA TYR A 47 -11.01 -6.91 -10.47
C TYR A 47 -9.93 -7.67 -9.72
N LEU A 48 -9.53 -8.82 -10.24
CA LEU A 48 -8.48 -9.62 -9.62
C LEU A 48 -7.14 -8.89 -9.65
N GLU A 49 -6.87 -8.16 -10.73
CA GLU A 49 -5.65 -7.35 -10.81
C GLU A 49 -5.65 -6.26 -9.75
N LEU A 50 -6.79 -5.61 -9.55
CA LEU A 50 -6.91 -4.59 -8.51
C LEU A 50 -6.71 -5.19 -7.12
N CYS A 51 -7.27 -6.36 -6.86
CA CYS A 51 -7.07 -7.04 -5.59
C CYS A 51 -5.59 -7.36 -5.37
N SER A 52 -4.90 -7.78 -6.40
CA SER A 52 -3.48 -8.10 -6.31
C SER A 52 -2.67 -6.85 -5.98
N GLU A 53 -2.97 -5.73 -6.62
CA GLU A 53 -2.28 -4.47 -6.34
C GLU A 53 -2.55 -4.00 -4.92
N TYR A 54 -3.81 -4.08 -4.48
CA TYR A 54 -4.17 -3.70 -3.13
C TYR A 54 -3.38 -4.49 -2.10
N ASP A 55 -3.27 -5.79 -2.33
CA ASP A 55 -2.54 -6.67 -1.44
C ASP A 55 -1.06 -6.29 -1.35
N LYS A 56 -0.46 -5.93 -2.48
CA LYS A 56 0.92 -5.48 -2.51
C LYS A 56 1.12 -4.23 -1.67
N TYR A 57 0.24 -3.25 -1.85
CA TYR A 57 0.35 -2.00 -1.09
C TYR A 57 0.12 -2.24 0.39
N GLU A 58 -0.84 -3.09 0.73
CA GLU A 58 -1.10 -3.42 2.13
C GLU A 58 0.11 -4.08 2.78
N THR A 59 0.74 -4.99 2.06
CA THR A 59 1.94 -5.66 2.57
C THR A 59 3.06 -4.64 2.81
N MET A 60 3.27 -3.74 1.87
CA MET A 60 4.29 -2.71 2.01
C MET A 60 3.97 -1.80 3.19
N LEU A 61 2.71 -1.41 3.33
CA LEU A 61 2.28 -0.55 4.40
C LEU A 61 2.54 -1.19 5.76
N THR A 62 2.22 -2.46 5.89
CA THR A 62 2.46 -3.20 7.14
C THR A 62 3.94 -3.23 7.48
N LYS A 63 4.78 -3.50 6.49
CA LYS A 63 6.23 -3.53 6.71
C LYS A 63 6.76 -2.17 7.17
N ILE A 64 6.30 -1.11 6.53
CA ILE A 64 6.76 0.24 6.86
C ILE A 64 6.30 0.65 8.25
N LYS A 65 5.07 0.34 8.62
CA LYS A 65 4.57 0.64 9.95
C LYS A 65 5.36 -0.10 11.03
N THR A 66 5.76 -1.34 10.74
CA THR A 66 6.57 -2.11 11.67
C THR A 66 7.93 -1.45 11.87
N VAL A 67 8.56 -1.00 10.78
CA VAL A 67 9.84 -0.32 10.87
C VAL A 67 9.70 0.98 11.65
N MET A 68 8.63 1.72 11.42
CA MET A 68 8.39 2.97 12.12
C MET A 68 8.23 2.76 13.62
N ASN A 69 7.51 1.70 14.01
CA ASN A 69 7.34 1.39 15.42
C ASN A 69 8.67 1.04 16.08
N ASN A 70 9.53 0.33 15.37
CA ASN A 70 10.85 -0.01 15.88
C ASN A 70 11.71 1.24 16.08
N LYS A 71 11.56 2.22 15.20
CA LYS A 71 12.30 3.47 15.32
C LYS A 71 11.85 4.31 16.52
N ASN A 72 10.63 4.12 16.96
CA ASN A 72 10.08 4.86 18.09
C ASN A 72 10.62 4.38 19.42
N GLU A 73 11.21 3.23 19.43
CA GLU A 73 11.84 2.72 20.64
C GLU A 73 13.27 3.21 20.74
#